data_211a5019546f4481be211ba00a3e9a74
#
_entry.id   211a5019546f4481be211ba00a3e9a74
#
_cell.length_a   1.000
_cell.length_b   1.000
_cell.length_c   1.000
_cell.angle_alpha   90.00
_cell.angle_beta   90.00
_cell.angle_gamma   90.00
#
_symmetry.space_group_name_H-M   'P 1'
#
loop_
_entity.id
_entity.type
_entity.pdbx_description
1 polymer ?
#
loop_
_entity_poly.entity_id
_entity_poly.type
_entity_poly.pdbx_seq_one_letter_code
_entity_poly.pdbx_strand_id
1 'polypeptide(L)'
;MKKVLVVDDDPDVLEVVQEVLETENYKVYPLLSPRFIFKAVRDFNPDLIILDIMLNGMDGRAVFKELRLNAESNNIPVMLTSARFDESYVVSQSYHPDDYLRKPFTISSLLQKVGTLTEN
;
A
#
# COMPACT_ATOMS: atom_id res chain seq x y z
N MET A 1 9.50 -7.68 13.97
CA MET A 1 9.46 -6.48 13.11
C MET A 1 8.39 -6.66 12.04
N LYS A 2 7.46 -5.73 11.95
CA LYS A 2 6.41 -5.80 10.94
C LYS A 2 6.94 -5.40 9.57
N LYS A 3 6.40 -6.01 8.53
CA LYS A 3 6.87 -5.84 7.15
C LYS A 3 5.83 -5.12 6.32
N VAL A 4 6.25 -4.10 5.60
CA VAL A 4 5.37 -3.27 4.78
C VAL A 4 5.88 -3.28 3.33
N LEU A 5 5.01 -3.71 2.42
CA LEU A 5 5.26 -3.63 0.99
C LEU A 5 4.66 -2.33 0.48
N VAL A 6 5.47 -1.49 -0.16
CA VAL A 6 5.04 -0.18 -0.65
C VAL A 6 5.16 -0.14 -2.16
N VAL A 7 4.05 0.13 -2.85
CA VAL A 7 4.01 0.18 -4.31
C VAL A 7 3.61 1.58 -4.75
N ASP A 8 4.53 2.28 -5.40
CA ASP A 8 4.33 3.64 -5.89
C ASP A 8 5.30 3.88 -7.04
N ASP A 9 4.83 4.50 -8.12
CA ASP A 9 5.69 4.75 -9.28
C ASP A 9 6.59 5.97 -9.13
N ASP A 10 6.45 6.73 -8.04
CA ASP A 10 7.30 7.86 -7.73
C ASP A 10 8.44 7.43 -6.81
N PRO A 11 9.69 7.39 -7.29
CA PRO A 11 10.80 6.95 -6.45
C PRO A 11 11.06 7.85 -5.25
N ASP A 12 10.72 9.13 -5.33
CA ASP A 12 10.90 10.05 -4.21
C ASP A 12 9.91 9.72 -3.07
N VAL A 13 8.67 9.37 -3.42
CA VAL A 13 7.68 8.95 -2.44
C VAL A 13 8.12 7.65 -1.77
N LEU A 14 8.60 6.68 -2.56
CA LEU A 14 9.08 5.41 -2.01
C LEU A 14 10.23 5.63 -1.03
N GLU A 15 11.17 6.49 -1.39
CA GLU A 15 12.33 6.76 -0.54
C GLU A 15 11.90 7.36 0.80
N VAL A 16 11.00 8.36 0.77
CA VAL A 16 10.52 9.01 1.99
C VAL A 16 9.73 8.03 2.86
N VAL A 17 8.81 7.30 2.27
CA VAL A 17 8.00 6.33 3.02
C VAL A 17 8.88 5.26 3.65
N GLN A 18 9.84 4.73 2.88
CA GLN A 18 10.75 3.72 3.40
C GLN A 18 11.56 4.26 4.58
N GLU A 19 12.13 5.44 4.43
CA GLU A 19 12.96 6.06 5.46
C GLU A 19 12.17 6.28 6.75
N VAL A 20 10.97 6.84 6.63
CA VAL A 20 10.11 7.11 7.77
C VAL A 20 9.70 5.82 8.48
N LEU A 21 9.28 4.81 7.73
CA LEU A 21 8.85 3.56 8.33
C LEU A 21 10.01 2.79 8.96
N GLU A 22 11.17 2.80 8.33
CA GLU A 22 12.35 2.13 8.90
C GLU A 22 12.81 2.77 10.19
N THR A 23 12.63 4.08 10.33
CA THR A 23 12.92 4.78 11.58
C THR A 23 12.04 4.26 12.72
N GLU A 24 10.84 3.79 12.41
CA GLU A 24 9.89 3.25 13.40
C GLU A 24 9.93 1.72 13.45
N ASN A 25 11.04 1.13 13.03
CA ASN A 25 11.31 -0.31 13.13
C ASN A 25 10.43 -1.20 12.23
N TYR A 26 9.93 -0.65 11.12
CA TYR A 26 9.30 -1.47 10.10
C TYR A 26 10.37 -1.94 9.10
N LYS A 27 10.16 -3.12 8.55
CA LYS A 27 10.95 -3.59 7.41
C LYS A 27 10.15 -3.27 6.15
N VAL A 28 10.77 -2.62 5.18
CA VAL A 28 10.07 -2.10 4.01
C VAL A 28 10.62 -2.70 2.72
N TYR A 29 9.73 -3.09 1.84
CA TYR A 29 10.07 -3.54 0.50
C TYR A 29 9.42 -2.58 -0.50
N PRO A 30 10.19 -1.71 -1.16
CA PRO A 30 9.62 -0.77 -2.12
C PRO A 30 9.53 -1.39 -3.51
N LEU A 31 8.42 -1.10 -4.22
CA LEU A 31 8.21 -1.49 -5.61
C LEU A 31 7.80 -0.26 -6.41
N LEU A 32 8.48 0.00 -7.52
CA LEU A 32 8.13 1.07 -8.45
C LEU A 32 6.95 0.71 -9.34
N SER A 33 6.62 -0.55 -9.43
CA SER A 33 5.55 -1.05 -10.30
C SER A 33 4.87 -2.25 -9.66
N PRO A 34 3.56 -2.44 -9.85
CA PRO A 34 2.87 -3.62 -9.34
C PRO A 34 3.14 -4.89 -10.14
N ARG A 35 3.96 -4.80 -11.19
CA ARG A 35 4.23 -5.91 -12.11
C ARG A 35 4.63 -7.19 -11.40
N PHE A 36 5.44 -7.09 -10.34
CA PHE A 36 5.93 -8.25 -9.59
C PHE A 36 5.35 -8.32 -8.18
N ILE A 37 4.14 -7.76 -7.99
CA ILE A 37 3.57 -7.66 -6.64
C ILE A 37 3.32 -9.04 -6.01
N PHE A 38 2.89 -10.03 -6.79
CA PHE A 38 2.62 -11.37 -6.24
C PHE A 38 3.91 -12.09 -5.87
N LYS A 39 4.96 -11.89 -6.65
CA LYS A 39 6.28 -12.41 -6.28
C LYS A 39 6.77 -11.77 -4.99
N ALA A 40 6.60 -10.46 -4.86
CA ALA A 40 7.00 -9.75 -3.65
C ALA A 40 6.20 -10.22 -2.43
N VAL A 41 4.90 -10.46 -2.60
CA VAL A 41 4.06 -11.01 -1.53
C VAL A 41 4.59 -12.35 -1.06
N ARG A 42 4.92 -13.24 -1.99
CA ARG A 42 5.44 -14.56 -1.63
C ARG A 42 6.81 -14.51 -0.95
N ASP A 43 7.70 -13.67 -1.49
CA ASP A 43 9.09 -13.63 -1.02
C ASP A 43 9.24 -12.84 0.28
N PHE A 44 8.48 -11.76 0.41
CA PHE A 44 8.60 -10.85 1.55
C PHE A 44 7.62 -11.15 2.67
N ASN A 45 6.46 -11.72 2.33
CA ASN A 45 5.40 -12.03 3.28
C ASN A 45 5.00 -10.80 4.11
N PRO A 46 4.49 -9.74 3.48
CA PRO A 46 4.22 -8.48 4.17
C PRO A 46 3.03 -8.59 5.13
N ASP A 47 3.06 -7.74 6.15
CA ASP A 47 1.96 -7.57 7.10
C ASP A 47 1.00 -6.48 6.63
N LEU A 48 1.43 -5.64 5.69
CA LEU A 48 0.63 -4.55 5.13
C LEU A 48 1.14 -4.23 3.74
N ILE A 49 0.22 -3.91 2.84
CA ILE A 49 0.55 -3.39 1.51
C ILE A 49 0.03 -1.96 1.41
N ILE A 50 0.92 -1.03 1.07
CA ILE A 50 0.55 0.35 0.73
C ILE A 50 0.63 0.45 -0.79
N LEU A 51 -0.48 0.79 -1.43
CA LEU A 51 -0.61 0.72 -2.88
C LEU A 51 -1.18 2.02 -3.43
N ASP A 52 -0.42 2.68 -4.31
CA ASP A 52 -0.90 3.88 -4.99
C ASP A 52 -1.95 3.48 -6.04
N ILE A 53 -3.02 4.27 -6.12
CA ILE A 53 -4.06 4.08 -7.13
C ILE A 53 -3.56 4.50 -8.51
N MET A 54 -2.78 5.59 -8.57
CA MET A 54 -2.33 6.17 -9.84
C MET A 54 -0.93 5.70 -10.18
N LEU A 55 -0.85 4.50 -10.72
CA LEU A 55 0.42 3.91 -11.19
C LEU A 55 0.56 4.12 -12.68
N ASN A 56 1.79 4.31 -13.13
CA ASN A 56 2.10 4.56 -14.54
C ASN A 56 1.53 3.44 -15.43
N GLY A 57 0.50 3.76 -16.20
CA GLY A 57 -0.12 2.80 -17.11
C GLY A 57 -0.98 1.74 -16.45
N MET A 58 -1.16 1.78 -15.14
CA MET A 58 -1.96 0.79 -14.41
C MET A 58 -2.82 1.48 -13.35
N ASP A 59 -4.02 0.97 -13.16
CA ASP A 59 -4.93 1.44 -12.12
C ASP A 59 -4.72 0.58 -10.87
N GLY A 60 -4.27 1.21 -9.78
CA GLY A 60 -4.04 0.51 -8.52
C GLY A 60 -5.28 -0.17 -7.96
N ARG A 61 -6.47 0.32 -8.30
CA ARG A 61 -7.72 -0.32 -7.86
C ARG A 61 -7.89 -1.70 -8.48
N ALA A 62 -7.46 -1.87 -9.74
CA ALA A 62 -7.48 -3.18 -10.38
C ALA A 62 -6.50 -4.13 -9.72
N VAL A 63 -5.32 -3.62 -9.35
CA VAL A 63 -4.33 -4.40 -8.62
C VAL A 63 -4.86 -4.81 -7.25
N PHE A 64 -5.52 -3.90 -6.55
CA PHE A 64 -6.14 -4.17 -5.26
C PHE A 64 -7.18 -5.30 -5.38
N LYS A 65 -8.01 -5.25 -6.41
CA LYS A 65 -9.01 -6.29 -6.65
C LYS A 65 -8.35 -7.65 -6.84
N GLU A 66 -7.28 -7.70 -7.63
CA GLU A 66 -6.52 -8.93 -7.82
C GLU A 66 -5.93 -9.47 -6.52
N LEU A 67 -5.42 -8.58 -5.66
CA LEU A 67 -4.90 -8.97 -4.35
C LEU A 67 -5.98 -9.63 -3.49
N ARG A 68 -7.20 -9.10 -3.53
CA ARG A 68 -8.31 -9.67 -2.76
C ARG A 68 -8.80 -11.00 -3.30
N LEU A 69 -8.64 -11.23 -4.61
CA LEU A 69 -9.08 -12.47 -5.25
C LEU A 69 -8.06 -13.60 -5.15
N ASN A 70 -6.83 -13.29 -4.79
CA ASN A 70 -5.75 -14.27 -4.73
C ASN A 70 -5.59 -14.80 -3.31
N ALA A 71 -5.56 -16.12 -3.16
CA ALA A 71 -5.44 -16.76 -1.84
C ALA A 71 -4.17 -16.38 -1.10
N GLU A 72 -3.09 -16.07 -1.81
CA GLU A 72 -1.81 -15.70 -1.19
C GLU A 72 -1.84 -14.32 -0.55
N SER A 73 -2.77 -13.44 -0.96
CA SER A 73 -2.77 -12.04 -0.55
C SER A 73 -4.09 -11.56 0.03
N ASN A 74 -5.16 -12.35 -0.04
CA ASN A 74 -6.50 -11.88 0.32
C ASN A 74 -6.66 -11.51 1.79
N ASN A 75 -5.78 -11.97 2.66
CA ASN A 75 -5.82 -11.68 4.10
C ASN A 75 -4.86 -10.56 4.51
N ILE A 76 -4.07 -10.04 3.57
CA ILE A 76 -3.13 -8.97 3.89
C ILE A 76 -3.88 -7.64 3.83
N PRO A 77 -3.82 -6.82 4.89
CA PRO A 77 -4.45 -5.50 4.83
C PRO A 77 -3.79 -4.63 3.75
N VAL A 78 -4.61 -3.84 3.06
CA VAL A 78 -4.17 -2.96 1.99
C VAL A 78 -4.65 -1.55 2.28
N MET A 79 -3.73 -0.59 2.25
CA MET A 79 -4.05 0.83 2.32
C MET A 79 -3.78 1.44 0.94
N LEU A 80 -4.79 2.10 0.37
CA LEU A 80 -4.65 2.77 -0.91
C LEU A 80 -4.22 4.22 -0.69
N THR A 81 -3.33 4.70 -1.55
CA THR A 81 -2.91 6.11 -1.53
C THR A 81 -3.25 6.76 -2.86
N SER A 82 -3.58 8.05 -2.84
CA SER A 82 -3.86 8.78 -4.06
C SER A 82 -3.78 10.29 -3.85
N ALA A 83 -3.24 11.00 -4.84
CA ALA A 83 -3.32 12.45 -4.90
C ALA A 83 -4.72 12.90 -5.30
N ARG A 84 -5.45 12.02 -5.99
CA ARG A 84 -6.83 12.27 -6.41
C ARG A 84 -7.74 11.47 -5.48
N PHE A 85 -8.16 12.13 -4.40
CA PHE A 85 -9.01 11.48 -3.41
C PHE A 85 -10.45 11.95 -3.57
N ASP A 86 -11.28 11.05 -4.04
CA ASP A 86 -12.72 11.20 -4.15
C ASP A 86 -13.30 9.90 -3.61
N GLU A 87 -14.12 9.99 -2.59
CA GLU A 87 -14.67 8.82 -1.94
C GLU A 87 -15.44 7.93 -2.93
N SER A 88 -16.19 8.53 -3.84
CA SER A 88 -16.91 7.76 -4.86
C SER A 88 -15.96 7.06 -5.81
N TYR A 89 -14.78 7.65 -6.06
CA TYR A 89 -13.76 7.07 -6.91
C TYR A 89 -13.12 5.83 -6.27
N VAL A 90 -13.02 5.82 -4.94
CA VAL A 90 -12.32 4.76 -4.21
C VAL A 90 -13.29 3.66 -3.77
N VAL A 91 -14.50 4.02 -3.29
CA VAL A 91 -15.42 3.08 -2.65
C VAL A 91 -16.54 2.59 -3.55
N SER A 92 -16.54 2.95 -4.83
CA SER A 92 -17.59 2.51 -5.77
C SER A 92 -17.48 1.03 -6.14
N GLN A 93 -16.45 0.35 -5.66
CA GLN A 93 -16.17 -1.04 -5.98
C GLN A 93 -16.78 -1.99 -4.95
N SER A 94 -16.97 -3.24 -5.35
CA SER A 94 -17.46 -4.29 -4.46
C SER A 94 -16.47 -4.63 -3.35
N TYR A 95 -15.21 -4.28 -3.54
CA TYR A 95 -14.15 -4.53 -2.58
C TYR A 95 -13.70 -3.21 -1.98
N HIS A 96 -13.45 -3.21 -0.68
CA HIS A 96 -13.04 -2.01 0.04
C HIS A 96 -11.65 -2.23 0.63
N PRO A 97 -10.74 -1.24 0.47
CA PRO A 97 -9.45 -1.32 1.15
C PRO A 97 -9.63 -1.14 2.65
N ASP A 98 -8.61 -1.53 3.40
CA ASP A 98 -8.63 -1.41 4.85
C ASP A 98 -8.51 0.04 5.31
N ASP A 99 -7.85 0.88 4.52
CA ASP A 99 -7.76 2.32 4.77
C ASP A 99 -7.31 3.05 3.51
N TYR A 100 -7.35 4.37 3.60
CA TYR A 100 -6.89 5.28 2.54
C TYR A 100 -5.92 6.28 3.12
N LEU A 101 -5.00 6.77 2.30
CA LEU A 101 -4.10 7.85 2.68
C LEU A 101 -3.99 8.84 1.52
N ARG A 102 -4.55 10.02 1.70
CA ARG A 102 -4.56 11.07 0.67
C ARG A 102 -3.18 11.73 0.57
N LYS A 103 -2.70 11.92 -0.65
CA LYS A 103 -1.47 12.69 -0.92
C LYS A 103 -1.83 14.17 -1.12
N PRO A 104 -1.03 15.10 -0.64
CA PRO A 104 0.13 14.89 0.22
C PRO A 104 -0.29 14.49 1.63
N PHE A 105 0.47 13.61 2.27
CA PHE A 105 0.18 13.17 3.63
C PHE A 105 1.27 13.64 4.58
N THR A 106 0.93 13.69 5.88
CA THR A 106 1.90 13.97 6.92
C THR A 106 2.56 12.69 7.39
N ILE A 107 3.76 12.81 7.94
CA ILE A 107 4.45 11.67 8.55
C ILE A 107 3.59 11.07 9.66
N SER A 108 2.98 11.94 10.48
CA SER A 108 2.11 11.53 11.58
C SER A 108 0.92 10.68 11.08
N SER A 109 0.27 11.11 10.01
CA SER A 109 -0.87 10.40 9.43
C SER A 109 -0.45 9.03 8.89
N LEU A 110 0.68 8.99 8.18
CA LEU A 110 1.23 7.74 7.66
C LEU A 110 1.50 6.76 8.80
N LEU A 111 2.22 7.19 9.82
CA LEU A 111 2.62 6.33 10.94
C LEU A 111 1.41 5.84 11.73
N GLN A 112 0.42 6.71 11.95
CA GLN A 112 -0.78 6.33 12.67
C GLN A 112 -1.56 5.24 11.94
N LYS A 113 -1.75 5.40 10.64
CA LYS A 113 -2.50 4.43 9.85
C LYS A 113 -1.76 3.11 9.70
N VAL A 114 -0.46 3.16 9.45
CA VAL A 114 0.36 1.96 9.38
C VAL A 114 0.35 1.22 10.72
N GLY A 115 0.47 1.95 11.82
CA GLY A 115 0.42 1.37 13.15
C GLY A 115 -0.88 0.63 13.42
N THR A 116 -2.01 1.25 13.08
CA THR A 116 -3.33 0.63 13.25
C THR A 116 -3.49 -0.63 12.41
N LEU A 117 -3.03 -0.59 11.16
CA LEU A 117 -3.22 -1.70 10.24
C LEU A 117 -2.27 -2.87 10.48
N THR A 118 -1.15 -2.63 11.16
CA THR A 118 -0.19 -3.69 11.48
C THR A 118 -0.30 -4.19 12.93
N GLU A 119 -1.19 -3.60 13.70
CA GLU A 119 -1.51 -4.06 15.05
C GLU A 119 -2.18 -5.43 15.01
N ASN A 120 -1.90 -6.23 16.00
CA ASN A 120 -2.55 -7.53 16.10
C ASN A 120 -3.68 -7.51 17.10
#